data_712a385c0bb3238e7693a1de592a8755
#
_entry.id   712a385c0bb3238e7693a1de592a8755
#
_cell.length_a   1.000
_cell.length_b   1.000
_cell.length_c   1.000
_cell.angle_alpha   90.00
_cell.angle_beta   90.00
_cell.angle_gamma   90.00
#
_symmetry.space_group_name_H-M   'P 1'
#
loop_
_entity.id
_entity.type
_entity.pdbx_description
1 polymer ?
#
loop_
_entity_poly.entity_id
_entity_poly.type
_entity_poly.pdbx_seq_one_letter_code
_entity_poly.pdbx_strand_id
1 'polypeptide(L)'
;WSFPVSVWDVVMMGRYGYMNFLRIPNREDKEIAERSLERVQMLEFKDRQIGELSGGQKKRVFLARALAQRGKIILLDEPFTGVDVKTETAIIDLLRELKNDGHLIFVSTHDLGSVPEFCDHVVIINRTVLAAGPTETTFTADNLIKAFGGALRSIKLDHTDNPEDSTHEFRVFTDDEGALITKREGKPYRRGVRNIEAALPK
;
A
#
# COMPACT_ATOMS: atom_id res chain seq x y z
N TRP A 1 -3.93 21.55 -1.73
CA TRP A 1 -3.26 22.20 -2.86
C TRP A 1 -4.18 23.26 -3.42
N SER A 2 -3.85 24.52 -3.20
CA SER A 2 -4.55 25.68 -3.78
C SER A 2 -3.82 26.23 -5.02
N PHE A 3 -2.67 25.63 -5.39
CA PHE A 3 -1.89 26.04 -6.55
C PHE A 3 -2.47 25.43 -7.83
N PRO A 4 -2.75 26.22 -8.88
CA PRO A 4 -3.39 25.76 -10.11
C PRO A 4 -2.36 25.04 -11.01
N VAL A 5 -2.03 23.79 -10.68
CA VAL A 5 -1.20 22.92 -11.52
C VAL A 5 -2.04 21.80 -12.10
N SER A 6 -1.80 21.45 -13.35
CA SER A 6 -2.43 20.31 -13.99
C SER A 6 -1.82 18.98 -13.53
N VAL A 7 -2.54 17.89 -13.75
CA VAL A 7 -2.01 16.53 -13.56
C VAL A 7 -0.74 16.32 -14.38
N TRP A 8 -0.72 16.84 -15.61
CA TRP A 8 0.44 16.80 -16.48
C TRP A 8 1.66 17.48 -15.86
N ASP A 9 1.48 18.68 -15.32
CA ASP A 9 2.56 19.43 -14.69
C ASP A 9 3.16 18.67 -13.51
N VAL A 10 2.29 18.07 -12.68
CA VAL A 10 2.74 17.26 -11.53
C VAL A 10 3.58 16.08 -11.98
N VAL A 11 3.18 15.35 -13.03
CA VAL A 11 3.95 14.20 -13.52
C VAL A 11 5.25 14.66 -14.18
N MET A 12 5.21 15.77 -14.93
CA MET A 12 6.40 16.37 -15.53
C MET A 12 7.44 16.81 -14.51
N MET A 13 7.06 17.16 -13.27
CA MET A 13 8.03 17.42 -12.20
C MET A 13 8.93 16.19 -11.93
N GLY A 14 8.47 14.97 -12.19
CA GLY A 14 9.28 13.76 -12.12
C GLY A 14 10.42 13.73 -13.11
N ARG A 15 10.33 14.51 -14.19
CA ARG A 15 11.35 14.61 -15.23
C ARG A 15 12.38 15.71 -15.01
N TYR A 16 12.19 16.58 -14.02
CA TYR A 16 13.04 17.77 -13.83
C TYR A 16 14.55 17.45 -13.69
N GLY A 17 14.89 16.29 -13.12
CA GLY A 17 16.29 15.86 -12.99
C GLY A 17 16.96 15.47 -14.31
N TYR A 18 16.17 15.26 -15.38
CA TYR A 18 16.65 14.86 -16.71
C TYR A 18 16.61 16.00 -17.72
N MET A 19 15.93 17.10 -17.41
CA MET A 19 15.81 18.26 -18.28
C MET A 19 17.05 19.14 -18.22
N ASN A 20 17.22 19.95 -19.28
CA ASN A 20 18.26 20.96 -19.33
C ASN A 20 18.04 22.08 -18.28
N PHE A 21 18.98 23.03 -18.20
CA PHE A 21 18.92 24.16 -17.26
C PHE A 21 17.62 24.98 -17.37
N LEU A 22 17.06 25.12 -18.57
CA LEU A 22 15.81 25.84 -18.81
C LEU A 22 14.57 25.02 -18.49
N ARG A 23 14.72 23.75 -18.08
CA ARG A 23 13.62 22.80 -17.79
C ARG A 23 12.59 22.69 -18.91
N ILE A 24 13.04 22.80 -20.15
CA ILE A 24 12.20 22.60 -21.33
C ILE A 24 12.12 21.09 -21.60
N PRO A 25 10.91 20.48 -21.51
CA PRO A 25 10.75 19.05 -21.75
C PRO A 25 10.98 18.72 -23.22
N ASN A 26 11.79 17.72 -23.48
CA ASN A 26 11.99 17.16 -24.80
C ASN A 26 10.88 16.14 -25.14
N ARG A 27 10.96 15.52 -26.32
CA ARG A 27 9.99 14.52 -26.76
C ARG A 27 9.97 13.29 -25.85
N GLU A 28 11.16 12.82 -25.44
CA GLU A 28 11.29 11.66 -24.56
C GLU A 28 10.64 11.91 -23.19
N ASP A 29 10.85 13.10 -22.60
CA ASP A 29 10.25 13.47 -21.31
C ASP A 29 8.72 13.41 -21.37
N LYS A 30 8.13 13.90 -22.48
CA LYS A 30 6.68 13.86 -22.68
C LYS A 30 6.15 12.44 -22.83
N GLU A 31 6.83 11.61 -23.64
CA GLU A 31 6.47 10.20 -23.81
C GLU A 31 6.55 9.40 -22.51
N ILE A 32 7.54 9.68 -21.64
CA ILE A 32 7.66 9.04 -20.33
C ILE A 32 6.51 9.47 -19.41
N ALA A 33 6.19 10.76 -19.38
CA ALA A 33 5.09 11.25 -18.56
C ALA A 33 3.75 10.66 -19.01
N GLU A 34 3.47 10.59 -20.32
CA GLU A 34 2.27 9.95 -20.86
C GLU A 34 2.18 8.48 -20.46
N ARG A 35 3.22 7.68 -20.70
CA ARG A 35 3.26 6.27 -20.28
C ARG A 35 3.09 6.09 -18.76
N SER A 36 3.64 7.00 -17.97
CA SER A 36 3.48 6.95 -16.52
C SER A 36 2.03 7.21 -16.11
N LEU A 37 1.34 8.13 -16.78
CA LEU A 37 -0.09 8.38 -16.57
C LEU A 37 -0.95 7.22 -17.05
N GLU A 38 -0.61 6.60 -18.18
CA GLU A 38 -1.32 5.40 -18.69
C GLU A 38 -1.25 4.26 -17.68
N ARG A 39 -0.05 3.96 -17.12
CA ARG A 39 0.14 2.87 -16.13
C ARG A 39 -0.72 3.04 -14.90
N VAL A 40 -1.00 4.25 -14.48
CA VAL A 40 -1.87 4.55 -13.33
C VAL A 40 -3.32 4.86 -13.74
N GLN A 41 -3.68 4.71 -15.00
CA GLN A 41 -5.02 4.99 -15.55
C GLN A 41 -5.48 6.44 -15.29
N MET A 42 -4.59 7.40 -15.47
CA MET A 42 -4.87 8.82 -15.24
C MET A 42 -4.61 9.70 -16.47
N LEU A 43 -4.33 9.11 -17.64
CA LEU A 43 -4.01 9.89 -18.84
C LEU A 43 -5.16 10.79 -19.29
N GLU A 44 -6.40 10.32 -19.19
CA GLU A 44 -7.59 11.12 -19.56
C GLU A 44 -7.78 12.37 -18.68
N PHE A 45 -7.14 12.40 -17.49
CA PHE A 45 -7.21 13.52 -16.55
C PHE A 45 -6.03 14.48 -16.68
N LYS A 46 -5.12 14.30 -17.66
CA LYS A 46 -3.84 15.01 -17.75
C LYS A 46 -3.97 16.54 -17.70
N ASP A 47 -5.04 17.08 -18.30
CA ASP A 47 -5.28 18.52 -18.39
C ASP A 47 -6.10 19.08 -17.21
N ARG A 48 -6.62 18.22 -16.31
CA ARG A 48 -7.35 18.66 -15.13
C ARG A 48 -6.41 19.23 -14.07
N GLN A 49 -6.93 20.13 -13.26
CA GLN A 49 -6.20 20.63 -12.10
C GLN A 49 -6.13 19.53 -11.03
N ILE A 50 -4.97 19.39 -10.38
CA ILE A 50 -4.75 18.41 -9.32
C ILE A 50 -5.73 18.60 -8.16
N GLY A 51 -6.17 19.84 -7.90
CA GLY A 51 -7.13 20.17 -6.86
C GLY A 51 -8.51 19.54 -7.05
N GLU A 52 -8.92 19.32 -8.31
CA GLU A 52 -10.23 18.78 -8.68
C GLU A 52 -10.33 17.25 -8.54
N LEU A 53 -9.21 16.57 -8.30
CA LEU A 53 -9.16 15.13 -8.21
C LEU A 53 -9.57 14.61 -6.83
N SER A 54 -10.15 13.41 -6.79
CA SER A 54 -10.35 12.67 -5.54
C SER A 54 -9.03 12.29 -4.88
N GLY A 55 -9.05 11.92 -3.59
CA GLY A 55 -7.85 11.48 -2.86
C GLY A 55 -7.13 10.32 -3.55
N GLY A 56 -7.86 9.31 -3.98
CA GLY A 56 -7.30 8.15 -4.70
C GLY A 56 -6.73 8.52 -6.06
N GLN A 57 -7.39 9.42 -6.81
CA GLN A 57 -6.86 9.94 -8.07
C GLN A 57 -5.55 10.71 -7.86
N LYS A 58 -5.49 11.57 -6.84
CA LYS A 58 -4.25 12.30 -6.47
C LYS A 58 -3.10 11.34 -6.17
N LYS A 59 -3.33 10.29 -5.39
CA LYS A 59 -2.32 9.27 -5.07
C LYS A 59 -1.80 8.59 -6.34
N ARG A 60 -2.66 8.22 -7.28
CA ARG A 60 -2.25 7.66 -8.57
C ARG A 60 -1.41 8.63 -9.39
N VAL A 61 -1.74 9.93 -9.39
CA VAL A 61 -0.94 10.96 -10.08
C VAL A 61 0.45 11.10 -9.43
N PHE A 62 0.54 11.08 -8.10
CA PHE A 62 1.84 11.11 -7.42
C PHE A 62 2.67 9.85 -7.69
N LEU A 63 2.02 8.70 -7.82
CA LEU A 63 2.68 7.47 -8.24
C LEU A 63 3.20 7.60 -9.68
N ALA A 64 2.39 8.14 -10.63
CA ALA A 64 2.85 8.43 -11.99
C ALA A 64 4.08 9.36 -12.00
N ARG A 65 4.11 10.38 -11.14
CA ARG A 65 5.29 11.25 -10.98
C ARG A 65 6.52 10.48 -10.53
N ALA A 66 6.36 9.54 -9.59
CA ALA A 66 7.47 8.68 -9.15
C ALA A 66 7.96 7.76 -10.28
N LEU A 67 7.04 7.19 -11.07
CA LEU A 67 7.37 6.38 -12.24
C LEU A 67 8.12 7.19 -13.32
N ALA A 68 7.71 8.43 -13.56
CA ALA A 68 8.35 9.32 -14.51
C ALA A 68 9.82 9.61 -14.16
N GLN A 69 10.22 9.47 -12.90
CA GLN A 69 11.62 9.59 -12.46
C GLN A 69 12.49 8.43 -12.93
N ARG A 70 11.91 7.30 -13.38
CA ARG A 70 12.66 6.09 -13.77
C ARG A 70 13.68 5.63 -12.71
N GLY A 71 13.40 5.89 -11.43
CA GLY A 71 14.23 5.45 -10.31
C GLY A 71 14.10 3.95 -10.11
N LYS A 72 15.22 3.27 -9.80
CA LYS A 72 15.20 1.85 -9.43
C LYS A 72 14.56 1.62 -8.04
N ILE A 73 14.51 2.65 -7.23
CA ILE A 73 13.94 2.63 -5.88
C ILE A 73 12.74 3.57 -5.84
N ILE A 74 11.61 3.06 -5.38
CA ILE A 74 10.36 3.80 -5.22
C ILE A 74 10.02 3.83 -3.73
N LEU A 75 9.86 5.04 -3.19
CA LEU A 75 9.47 5.26 -1.79
C LEU A 75 8.05 5.79 -1.78
N LEU A 76 7.17 5.10 -1.08
CA LEU A 76 5.75 5.45 -0.94
C LEU A 76 5.40 5.57 0.54
N ASP A 77 4.81 6.72 0.89
CA ASP A 77 4.33 6.98 2.23
C ASP A 77 2.81 6.92 2.24
N GLU A 78 2.25 5.97 2.99
CA GLU A 78 0.80 5.74 3.15
C GLU A 78 0.04 5.73 1.82
N PRO A 79 0.42 4.87 0.84
CA PRO A 79 -0.18 4.93 -0.49
C PRO A 79 -1.66 4.50 -0.53
N PHE A 80 -2.12 3.79 0.49
CA PHE A 80 -3.48 3.21 0.54
C PHE A 80 -4.46 4.02 1.38
N THR A 81 -4.00 4.92 2.25
CA THR A 81 -4.86 5.69 3.17
C THR A 81 -5.86 6.56 2.41
N GLY A 82 -7.15 6.42 2.75
CA GLY A 82 -8.22 7.22 2.16
C GLY A 82 -8.53 6.91 0.70
N VAL A 83 -8.16 5.72 0.21
CA VAL A 83 -8.58 5.21 -1.10
C VAL A 83 -9.64 4.13 -0.95
N ASP A 84 -10.51 3.99 -1.95
CA ASP A 84 -11.44 2.88 -2.01
C ASP A 84 -10.72 1.57 -2.37
N VAL A 85 -11.36 0.45 -2.04
CA VAL A 85 -10.82 -0.90 -2.25
C VAL A 85 -10.39 -1.19 -3.69
N LYS A 86 -11.15 -0.67 -4.66
CA LYS A 86 -10.82 -0.89 -6.08
C LYS A 86 -9.54 -0.15 -6.45
N THR A 87 -9.38 1.07 -5.95
CA THR A 87 -8.15 1.87 -6.15
C THR A 87 -6.96 1.24 -5.43
N GLU A 88 -7.13 0.76 -4.19
CA GLU A 88 -6.11 0.03 -3.44
C GLU A 88 -5.62 -1.20 -4.22
N THR A 89 -6.54 -2.06 -4.69
CA THR A 89 -6.20 -3.25 -5.48
C THR A 89 -5.40 -2.87 -6.73
N ALA A 90 -5.83 -1.83 -7.46
CA ALA A 90 -5.13 -1.38 -8.66
C ALA A 90 -3.71 -0.87 -8.36
N ILE A 91 -3.51 -0.17 -7.22
CA ILE A 91 -2.18 0.26 -6.78
C ILE A 91 -1.32 -0.97 -6.43
N ILE A 92 -1.83 -1.93 -5.67
CA ILE A 92 -1.11 -3.16 -5.29
C ILE A 92 -0.68 -3.93 -6.54
N ASP A 93 -1.56 -4.10 -7.51
CA ASP A 93 -1.24 -4.82 -8.76
C ASP A 93 -0.14 -4.09 -9.54
N LEU A 94 -0.21 -2.76 -9.63
CA LEU A 94 0.86 -1.97 -10.24
C LEU A 94 2.19 -2.11 -9.49
N LEU A 95 2.19 -2.13 -8.14
CA LEU A 95 3.42 -2.32 -7.36
C LEU A 95 4.01 -3.72 -7.59
N ARG A 96 3.18 -4.75 -7.76
CA ARG A 96 3.64 -6.10 -8.13
C ARG A 96 4.29 -6.12 -9.52
N GLU A 97 3.69 -5.45 -10.50
CA GLU A 97 4.28 -5.30 -11.83
C GLU A 97 5.64 -4.62 -11.78
N LEU A 98 5.73 -3.49 -11.06
CA LEU A 98 6.98 -2.75 -10.90
C LEU A 98 8.08 -3.57 -10.21
N LYS A 99 7.71 -4.37 -9.22
CA LYS A 99 8.62 -5.32 -8.58
C LYS A 99 9.14 -6.34 -9.60
N ASN A 100 8.27 -6.92 -10.43
CA ASN A 100 8.65 -7.86 -11.48
C ASN A 100 9.53 -7.20 -12.55
N ASP A 101 9.36 -5.90 -12.79
CA ASP A 101 10.24 -5.08 -13.63
C ASP A 101 11.60 -4.76 -12.97
N GLY A 102 11.86 -5.27 -11.75
CA GLY A 102 13.13 -5.12 -11.03
C GLY A 102 13.25 -3.85 -10.21
N HIS A 103 12.15 -3.19 -9.88
CA HIS A 103 12.17 -2.05 -8.94
C HIS A 103 12.20 -2.54 -7.49
N LEU A 104 12.94 -1.84 -6.64
CA LEU A 104 12.87 -1.97 -5.19
C LEU A 104 11.83 -0.97 -4.67
N ILE A 105 10.82 -1.48 -3.96
CA ILE A 105 9.70 -0.67 -3.49
C ILE A 105 9.68 -0.68 -1.98
N PHE A 106 9.73 0.50 -1.37
CA PHE A 106 9.52 0.70 0.05
C PHE A 106 8.17 1.38 0.27
N VAL A 107 7.34 0.78 1.10
CA VAL A 107 6.03 1.32 1.50
C VAL A 107 6.02 1.50 3.00
N SER A 108 5.77 2.72 3.48
CA SER A 108 5.35 2.92 4.86
C SER A 108 3.83 2.80 4.92
N THR A 109 3.32 2.05 5.89
CA THR A 109 1.88 1.92 6.11
C THR A 109 1.58 1.52 7.54
N HIS A 110 0.43 1.92 8.04
CA HIS A 110 -0.17 1.43 9.27
C HIS A 110 -1.32 0.45 8.99
N ASP A 111 -1.74 0.27 7.73
CA ASP A 111 -2.70 -0.77 7.35
C ASP A 111 -2.03 -2.15 7.40
N LEU A 112 -2.25 -2.84 8.52
CA LEU A 112 -1.68 -4.17 8.75
C LEU A 112 -2.30 -5.23 7.83
N GLY A 113 -3.53 -5.00 7.36
CA GLY A 113 -4.28 -5.96 6.55
C GLY A 113 -3.67 -6.20 5.17
N SER A 114 -3.13 -5.15 4.55
CA SER A 114 -2.58 -5.21 3.20
C SER A 114 -1.14 -5.76 3.14
N VAL A 115 -0.35 -5.63 4.22
CA VAL A 115 1.08 -6.00 4.24
C VAL A 115 1.35 -7.43 3.74
N PRO A 116 0.65 -8.49 4.21
CA PRO A 116 0.93 -9.85 3.76
C PRO A 116 0.58 -10.11 2.29
N GLU A 117 -0.19 -9.22 1.66
CA GLU A 117 -0.64 -9.41 0.29
C GLU A 117 0.42 -9.06 -0.75
N PHE A 118 1.30 -8.09 -0.45
CA PHE A 118 2.23 -7.57 -1.45
C PHE A 118 3.67 -7.39 -0.97
N CYS A 119 3.92 -7.42 0.36
CA CYS A 119 5.27 -7.24 0.91
C CYS A 119 6.00 -8.58 1.05
N ASP A 120 7.22 -8.68 0.50
CA ASP A 120 8.09 -9.85 0.72
C ASP A 120 8.85 -9.74 2.03
N HIS A 121 9.20 -8.50 2.42
CA HIS A 121 9.95 -8.19 3.63
C HIS A 121 9.26 -7.07 4.38
N VAL A 122 9.38 -7.11 5.69
CA VAL A 122 8.86 -6.06 6.57
C VAL A 122 9.93 -5.57 7.54
N VAL A 123 9.84 -4.30 7.88
CA VAL A 123 10.57 -3.68 8.97
C VAL A 123 9.55 -3.10 9.94
N ILE A 124 9.49 -3.64 11.14
CA ILE A 124 8.56 -3.20 12.18
C ILE A 124 9.29 -2.20 13.08
N ILE A 125 8.71 -1.01 13.19
CA ILE A 125 9.34 0.13 13.87
C ILE A 125 8.41 0.65 14.97
N ASN A 126 8.98 0.83 16.17
CA ASN A 126 8.39 1.65 17.22
C ASN A 126 9.54 2.41 17.91
N ARG A 127 9.79 3.67 17.53
CA ARG A 127 10.98 4.49 17.88
C ARG A 127 12.29 3.88 17.41
N THR A 128 12.45 2.57 17.51
CA THR A 128 13.59 1.77 17.04
C THR A 128 13.09 0.62 16.17
N VAL A 129 13.97 0.00 15.41
CA VAL A 129 13.65 -1.23 14.68
C VAL A 129 13.44 -2.35 15.69
N LEU A 130 12.25 -2.94 15.73
CA LEU A 130 11.89 -4.06 16.60
C LEU A 130 12.14 -5.41 15.93
N ALA A 131 11.82 -5.50 14.64
CA ALA A 131 12.05 -6.69 13.83
C ALA A 131 12.22 -6.30 12.37
N ALA A 132 13.01 -7.06 11.63
CA ALA A 132 13.20 -6.90 10.18
C ALA A 132 13.49 -8.27 9.55
N GLY A 133 12.87 -8.54 8.38
CA GLY A 133 13.07 -9.81 7.68
C GLY A 133 11.94 -10.16 6.73
N PRO A 134 11.91 -11.42 6.22
CA PRO A 134 10.82 -11.90 5.38
C PRO A 134 9.47 -11.76 6.07
N THR A 135 8.45 -11.35 5.33
CA THR A 135 7.10 -11.11 5.88
C THR A 135 6.55 -12.35 6.60
N GLU A 136 6.75 -13.54 6.02
CA GLU A 136 6.23 -14.80 6.58
C GLU A 136 6.73 -15.11 8.00
N THR A 137 7.96 -14.71 8.34
CA THR A 137 8.60 -15.00 9.63
C THR A 137 8.66 -13.82 10.57
N THR A 138 8.52 -12.61 10.05
CA THR A 138 8.70 -11.36 10.83
C THR A 138 7.37 -10.71 11.19
N PHE A 139 6.38 -10.79 10.30
CA PHE A 139 5.06 -10.20 10.51
C PHE A 139 4.20 -11.12 11.39
N THR A 140 4.58 -11.23 12.66
CA THR A 140 3.96 -12.12 13.64
C THR A 140 3.14 -11.35 14.67
N ALA A 141 2.16 -12.03 15.27
CA ALA A 141 1.35 -11.46 16.35
C ALA A 141 2.21 -10.89 17.48
N ASP A 142 3.27 -11.61 17.89
CA ASP A 142 4.15 -11.18 18.98
C ASP A 142 4.91 -9.89 18.64
N ASN A 143 5.41 -9.77 17.42
CA ASN A 143 6.10 -8.58 16.96
C ASN A 143 5.16 -7.39 16.81
N LEU A 144 3.93 -7.62 16.33
CA LEU A 144 2.89 -6.59 16.21
C LEU A 144 2.44 -6.09 17.60
N ILE A 145 2.22 -7.00 18.57
CA ILE A 145 1.89 -6.61 19.95
C ILE A 145 3.02 -5.77 20.57
N LYS A 146 4.29 -6.14 20.34
CA LYS A 146 5.44 -5.35 20.82
C LYS A 146 5.48 -3.97 20.19
N ALA A 147 5.12 -3.85 18.90
CA ALA A 147 5.19 -2.60 18.16
C ALA A 147 4.05 -1.66 18.52
N PHE A 148 2.83 -2.15 18.57
CA PHE A 148 1.61 -1.35 18.71
C PHE A 148 1.04 -1.35 20.13
N GLY A 149 1.50 -2.29 20.98
CA GLY A 149 1.07 -2.38 22.38
C GLY A 149 -0.43 -2.59 22.51
N GLY A 150 -1.06 -1.84 23.43
CA GLY A 150 -2.51 -1.91 23.67
C GLY A 150 -3.38 -1.21 22.61
N ALA A 151 -2.78 -0.61 21.56
CA ALA A 151 -3.54 0.00 20.46
C ALA A 151 -4.19 -1.05 19.55
N LEU A 152 -3.62 -2.27 19.48
CA LEU A 152 -4.22 -3.37 18.75
C LEU A 152 -5.28 -4.08 19.61
N ARG A 153 -6.53 -4.04 19.18
CA ARG A 153 -7.58 -4.88 19.76
C ARG A 153 -7.39 -6.30 19.24
N SER A 154 -7.02 -7.25 20.10
CA SER A 154 -6.99 -8.65 19.74
C SER A 154 -8.26 -9.35 20.22
N ILE A 155 -8.97 -9.97 19.32
CA ILE A 155 -10.12 -10.84 19.64
C ILE A 155 -9.66 -12.27 19.38
N LYS A 156 -9.75 -13.13 20.39
CA LYS A 156 -9.59 -14.57 20.20
C LYS A 156 -10.91 -15.12 19.69
N LEU A 157 -10.88 -15.74 18.53
CA LEU A 157 -12.02 -16.49 18.02
C LEU A 157 -11.77 -17.98 18.31
N ASP A 158 -12.46 -18.50 19.30
CA ASP A 158 -12.51 -19.94 19.57
C ASP A 158 -13.55 -20.55 18.64
N HIS A 159 -13.12 -21.33 17.68
CA HIS A 159 -14.04 -22.07 16.82
C HIS A 159 -14.48 -23.35 17.55
N THR A 160 -15.69 -23.33 18.11
CA THR A 160 -16.24 -24.42 18.93
C THR A 160 -17.16 -25.38 18.20
N ASP A 161 -17.10 -25.45 16.86
CA ASP A 161 -18.01 -26.34 16.11
C ASP A 161 -17.53 -27.80 16.03
N ASN A 162 -16.33 -28.14 16.53
CA ASN A 162 -15.89 -29.53 16.64
C ASN A 162 -14.90 -29.72 17.81
N PRO A 163 -15.25 -30.47 18.87
CA PRO A 163 -14.39 -30.67 20.05
C PRO A 163 -13.06 -31.39 19.76
N GLU A 164 -12.94 -32.07 18.63
CA GLU A 164 -11.72 -32.80 18.25
C GLU A 164 -10.71 -31.97 17.45
N ASP A 165 -11.05 -30.76 16.99
CA ASP A 165 -10.18 -29.89 16.18
C ASP A 165 -9.73 -28.63 16.94
N SER A 166 -9.38 -28.79 18.21
CA SER A 166 -8.97 -27.70 19.12
C SER A 166 -7.62 -27.05 18.79
N THR A 167 -7.08 -27.25 17.60
CA THR A 167 -5.71 -26.81 17.24
C THR A 167 -5.64 -25.46 16.52
N HIS A 168 -6.75 -24.82 16.22
CA HIS A 168 -6.75 -23.58 15.44
C HIS A 168 -7.24 -22.37 16.25
N GLU A 169 -6.35 -21.77 17.03
CA GLU A 169 -6.60 -20.46 17.65
C GLU A 169 -6.36 -19.36 16.61
N PHE A 170 -7.40 -18.62 16.25
CA PHE A 170 -7.29 -17.43 15.40
C PHE A 170 -7.23 -16.19 16.28
N ARG A 171 -6.32 -15.27 15.96
CA ARG A 171 -6.30 -13.94 16.55
C ARG A 171 -6.64 -12.93 15.48
N VAL A 172 -7.64 -12.12 15.75
CA VAL A 172 -8.01 -10.98 14.91
C VAL A 172 -7.40 -9.74 15.54
N PHE A 173 -6.54 -9.06 14.82
CA PHE A 173 -6.05 -7.74 15.18
C PHE A 173 -6.84 -6.72 14.40
N THR A 174 -7.42 -5.75 15.08
CA THR A 174 -8.13 -4.64 14.44
C THR A 174 -7.41 -3.35 14.77
N ASP A 175 -7.17 -2.54 13.76
CA ASP A 175 -6.89 -1.11 13.86
C ASP A 175 -8.08 -0.32 13.30
N ASP A 176 -7.95 0.99 13.18
CA ASP A 176 -9.03 1.85 12.69
C ASP A 176 -9.33 1.65 11.19
N GLU A 177 -8.48 0.92 10.44
CA GLU A 177 -8.58 0.75 8.99
C GLU A 177 -8.88 -0.69 8.55
N GLY A 178 -8.71 -1.70 9.42
CA GLY A 178 -8.96 -3.07 9.01
C GLY A 178 -8.77 -4.15 10.07
N ALA A 179 -9.00 -5.39 9.67
CA ALA A 179 -8.81 -6.56 10.51
C ALA A 179 -7.78 -7.51 9.89
N LEU A 180 -6.77 -7.86 10.67
CA LEU A 180 -5.78 -8.88 10.34
C LEU A 180 -6.09 -10.15 11.12
N ILE A 181 -6.25 -11.26 10.43
CA ILE A 181 -6.47 -12.58 11.05
C ILE A 181 -5.16 -13.37 11.00
N THR A 182 -4.67 -13.83 12.14
CA THR A 182 -3.49 -14.70 12.24
C THR A 182 -3.84 -16.04 12.87
N LYS A 183 -3.19 -17.11 12.39
CA LYS A 183 -3.26 -18.43 13.06
C LYS A 183 -2.27 -18.48 14.24
N ARG A 184 -2.48 -19.41 15.19
CA ARG A 184 -1.65 -19.63 16.38
C ARG A 184 -0.15 -19.83 16.07
N GLU A 185 0.20 -20.32 14.87
CA GLU A 185 1.59 -20.50 14.42
C GLU A 185 2.26 -19.23 13.89
N GLY A 186 1.61 -18.08 13.99
CA GLY A 186 2.19 -16.79 13.56
C GLY A 186 2.25 -16.58 12.03
N LYS A 187 1.71 -17.51 11.22
CA LYS A 187 1.67 -17.33 9.77
C LYS A 187 0.45 -16.49 9.38
N PRO A 188 0.62 -15.44 8.57
CA PRO A 188 -0.51 -14.66 8.08
C PRO A 188 -1.45 -15.53 7.25
N TYR A 189 -2.76 -15.42 7.50
CA TYR A 189 -3.78 -16.10 6.71
C TYR A 189 -4.17 -15.21 5.53
N ARG A 190 -4.22 -15.78 4.32
CA ARG A 190 -4.66 -15.03 3.13
C ARG A 190 -6.11 -14.56 3.31
N ARG A 191 -6.34 -13.31 2.98
CA ARG A 191 -7.62 -12.61 2.96
C ARG A 191 -8.73 -13.48 2.34
N GLY A 192 -9.75 -13.81 3.10
CA GLY A 192 -10.91 -14.59 2.63
C GLY A 192 -12.25 -14.15 3.20
N VAL A 193 -12.31 -13.21 4.16
CA VAL A 193 -13.60 -12.84 4.78
C VAL A 193 -13.68 -11.32 4.96
N ARG A 194 -14.29 -10.63 4.00
CA ARG A 194 -14.76 -9.25 4.14
C ARG A 194 -16.18 -9.15 4.76
N ASN A 195 -16.72 -10.21 5.34
CA ASN A 195 -18.04 -10.19 5.97
C ASN A 195 -17.97 -10.71 7.42
N ILE A 196 -17.46 -9.85 8.30
CA ILE A 196 -17.57 -10.08 9.76
C ILE A 196 -19.02 -9.90 10.23
N GLU A 197 -19.88 -9.19 9.50
CA GLU A 197 -21.30 -9.01 9.84
C GLU A 197 -22.13 -10.30 9.86
N ALA A 198 -21.67 -11.37 9.21
CA ALA A 198 -22.37 -12.66 9.18
C ALA A 198 -21.97 -13.63 10.31
N ALA A 199 -20.97 -13.30 11.13
CA ALA A 199 -20.40 -14.16 12.15
C ALA A 199 -20.69 -13.71 13.60
N LEU A 200 -21.46 -12.65 13.80
CA LEU A 200 -21.92 -12.26 15.15
C LEU A 200 -23.23 -12.98 15.44
N PRO A 201 -23.32 -13.79 16.53
CA PRO A 201 -24.59 -14.34 16.98
C PRO A 201 -25.51 -13.19 17.39
N LYS A 202 -26.81 -13.30 17.01
CA LYS A 202 -27.87 -12.37 17.40
C LYS A 202 -28.14 -12.49 18.90
#